data_c5efd95ab9e5426f6d912bfe08f239ae
#
_entry.id   c5efd95ab9e5426f6d912bfe08f239ae
#
_cell.length_a   1.000
_cell.length_b   1.000
_cell.length_c   1.000
_cell.angle_alpha   90.00
_cell.angle_beta   90.00
_cell.angle_gamma   90.00
#
_symmetry.space_group_name_H-M   'P 1'
#
loop_
_entity.id
_entity.type
_entity.pdbx_description
1 polymer ?
#
loop_
_entity_poly.entity_id
_entity_poly.type
_entity_poly.pdbx_seq_one_letter_code
_entity_poly.pdbx_strand_id
1 'polypeptide(L)'
;MVGKDGVRKAPPVQFTSKARFLAGDEIAFCGQPRRLRHVYFLGEGVQQEAVFEGMTGREALMELMKHSFLLEIEAHELLAAHFDELSSLAGQPIFYRLDYPRRFEDLPRVRQAIVKHAFKVGEQA
;
A
#
# COMPACT_ATOMS: atom_id res chain seq x y z
N MET A 1 -5.72 20.73 -15.70
CA MET A 1 -4.35 20.50 -16.19
C MET A 1 -4.06 19.01 -16.23
N VAL A 2 -3.55 18.56 -17.32
CA VAL A 2 -3.08 17.19 -17.42
C VAL A 2 -1.83 17.06 -16.56
N GLY A 3 -1.69 15.98 -15.83
CA GLY A 3 -0.45 15.68 -15.14
C GLY A 3 0.67 15.65 -16.16
N LYS A 4 1.67 14.91 -16.06
CA LYS A 4 2.70 14.86 -17.09
C LYS A 4 2.22 14.08 -18.31
N ASP A 5 2.53 14.61 -19.49
CA ASP A 5 2.59 13.82 -20.73
C ASP A 5 1.37 12.96 -21.05
N GLY A 6 0.21 13.55 -20.99
CA GLY A 6 -1.00 12.88 -21.41
C GLY A 6 -1.74 12.10 -20.34
N VAL A 7 -1.20 12.04 -19.13
CA VAL A 7 -1.92 11.41 -18.02
C VAL A 7 -3.12 12.26 -17.64
N ARG A 8 -4.30 11.69 -17.75
CA ARG A 8 -5.54 12.41 -17.45
C ARG A 8 -5.80 12.42 -15.95
N LYS A 9 -6.04 13.59 -15.43
CA LYS A 9 -6.35 13.79 -14.01
C LYS A 9 -7.85 13.65 -13.80
N ALA A 10 -8.23 12.81 -12.85
CA ALA A 10 -9.64 12.67 -12.47
C ALA A 10 -10.10 13.90 -11.69
N PRO A 11 -11.43 14.16 -11.62
CA PRO A 11 -11.94 15.24 -10.79
C PRO A 11 -11.50 15.08 -9.34
N PRO A 12 -11.17 16.16 -8.64
CA PRO A 12 -10.72 16.07 -7.25
C PRO A 12 -11.84 15.56 -6.34
N VAL A 13 -11.46 14.80 -5.33
CA VAL A 13 -12.38 14.36 -4.29
C VAL A 13 -12.59 15.50 -3.31
N GLN A 14 -13.82 15.73 -2.92
CA GLN A 14 -14.25 16.88 -2.15
C GLN A 14 -13.52 17.09 -0.82
N PHE A 15 -13.10 16.00 -0.17
CA PHE A 15 -12.52 16.04 1.19
C PHE A 15 -11.04 15.71 1.25
N THR A 16 -10.35 15.78 0.13
CA THR A 16 -8.92 15.49 0.10
C THR A 16 -8.21 16.39 -0.89
N SER A 17 -6.98 16.77 -0.53
CA SER A 17 -6.10 17.50 -1.44
C SER A 17 -5.37 16.57 -2.42
N LYS A 18 -5.52 15.28 -2.27
CA LYS A 18 -4.85 14.31 -3.13
C LYS A 18 -5.39 14.35 -4.55
N ALA A 19 -4.50 14.30 -5.52
CA ALA A 19 -4.87 14.20 -6.91
C ALA A 19 -5.24 12.77 -7.25
N ARG A 20 -6.20 12.62 -8.16
CA ARG A 20 -6.61 11.31 -8.71
C ARG A 20 -6.25 11.26 -10.17
N PHE A 21 -5.79 10.09 -10.62
CA PHE A 21 -5.39 9.88 -12.01
C PHE A 21 -6.17 8.70 -12.58
N LEU A 22 -6.57 8.83 -13.83
CA LEU A 22 -7.26 7.75 -14.53
C LEU A 22 -6.25 6.81 -15.17
N ALA A 23 -6.51 5.51 -15.08
CA ALA A 23 -5.72 4.52 -15.79
C ALA A 23 -5.93 4.67 -17.29
N GLY A 24 -4.89 4.43 -18.06
CA GLY A 24 -4.92 4.55 -19.51
C GLY A 24 -3.56 4.19 -20.08
N ASP A 25 -3.23 4.77 -21.24
CA ASP A 25 -1.99 4.46 -21.93
C ASP A 25 -0.75 4.82 -21.11
N GLU A 26 -0.82 5.91 -20.34
CA GLU A 26 0.30 6.39 -19.52
C GLU A 26 0.37 5.69 -18.16
N ILE A 27 -0.79 5.30 -17.60
CA ILE A 27 -0.86 4.60 -16.32
C ILE A 27 -1.50 3.25 -16.57
N ALA A 28 -0.70 2.20 -16.44
CA ALA A 28 -1.16 0.85 -16.69
C ALA A 28 -2.24 0.43 -15.71
N PHE A 29 -3.23 -0.31 -16.20
CA PHE A 29 -4.30 -0.87 -15.39
C PHE A 29 -4.30 -2.39 -15.55
N CYS A 30 -4.31 -3.10 -14.44
CA CYS A 30 -4.43 -4.56 -14.45
C CYS A 30 -5.89 -4.95 -14.31
N GLY A 31 -6.49 -5.42 -15.40
CA GLY A 31 -7.90 -5.81 -15.44
C GLY A 31 -8.18 -7.21 -14.90
N GLN A 32 -7.17 -7.93 -14.46
CA GLN A 32 -7.31 -9.28 -13.95
C GLN A 32 -6.84 -9.36 -12.50
N PRO A 33 -7.48 -10.21 -11.67
CA PRO A 33 -7.00 -10.45 -10.32
C PRO A 33 -5.57 -10.95 -10.33
N ARG A 34 -4.77 -10.45 -9.40
CA ARG A 34 -3.39 -10.87 -9.22
C ARG A 34 -3.19 -11.35 -7.79
N ARG A 35 -2.26 -12.29 -7.62
CA ARG A 35 -1.92 -12.76 -6.29
C ARG A 35 -1.22 -11.64 -5.51
N LEU A 36 -1.69 -11.40 -4.29
CA LEU A 36 -1.05 -10.44 -3.39
C LEU A 36 0.24 -11.06 -2.86
N ARG A 37 1.38 -10.44 -3.13
CA ARG A 37 2.69 -10.96 -2.72
C ARG A 37 3.27 -10.23 -1.53
N HIS A 38 3.15 -8.93 -1.51
CA HIS A 38 3.74 -8.09 -0.46
C HIS A 38 2.83 -6.93 -0.13
N VAL A 39 2.81 -6.56 1.12
CA VAL A 39 2.11 -5.37 1.60
C VAL A 39 3.11 -4.54 2.39
N TYR A 40 3.20 -3.26 2.06
CA TYR A 40 4.11 -2.35 2.73
C TYR A 40 3.31 -1.28 3.46
N PHE A 41 3.50 -1.20 4.77
CA PHE A 41 2.91 -0.13 5.56
C PHE A 41 3.93 1.00 5.67
N LEU A 42 3.52 2.20 5.29
CA LEU A 42 4.43 3.32 5.19
C LEU A 42 4.71 3.95 6.56
N GLY A 43 5.97 4.22 6.83
CA GLY A 43 6.40 4.90 8.03
C GLY A 43 6.25 6.42 7.94
N GLU A 44 6.88 7.12 8.85
CA GLU A 44 6.72 8.57 9.01
C GLU A 44 7.67 9.42 8.18
N GLY A 45 8.61 8.80 7.49
CA GLY A 45 9.54 9.52 6.64
C GLY A 45 10.79 10.01 7.36
N VAL A 46 11.20 9.31 8.42
CA VAL A 46 12.37 9.70 9.21
C VAL A 46 13.68 9.10 8.71
N GLN A 47 13.60 8.12 7.82
CA GLN A 47 14.78 7.45 7.30
C GLN A 47 15.39 8.22 6.13
N GLN A 48 16.71 8.13 6.00
CA GLN A 48 17.45 8.76 4.90
C GLN A 48 17.38 7.94 3.62
N GLU A 49 17.13 6.66 3.74
CA GLU A 49 16.99 5.73 2.62
C GLU A 49 15.78 4.84 2.87
N ALA A 50 15.39 4.07 1.84
CA ALA A 50 14.31 3.11 2.01
C ALA A 50 14.74 1.99 2.95
N VAL A 51 13.98 1.80 4.02
CA VAL A 51 14.23 0.77 5.03
C VAL A 51 13.01 -0.15 5.10
N PHE A 52 13.25 -1.46 5.00
CA PHE A 52 12.22 -2.47 5.06
C PHE A 52 12.37 -3.31 6.32
N GLU A 53 11.30 -3.43 7.09
CA GLU A 53 11.28 -4.28 8.28
C GLU A 53 10.15 -5.28 8.18
N GLY A 54 10.46 -6.56 8.36
CA GLY A 54 9.45 -7.60 8.42
C GLY A 54 8.54 -7.40 9.63
N MET A 55 7.26 -7.69 9.47
CA MET A 55 6.26 -7.53 10.52
C MET A 55 5.77 -8.87 10.99
N THR A 56 5.52 -8.98 12.30
CA THR A 56 4.86 -10.16 12.87
C THR A 56 3.38 -10.15 12.47
N GLY A 57 2.74 -11.31 12.57
CA GLY A 57 1.30 -11.40 12.29
C GLY A 57 0.48 -10.45 13.16
N ARG A 58 0.86 -10.30 14.43
CA ARG A 58 0.17 -9.40 15.36
C ARG A 58 0.31 -7.94 14.94
N GLU A 59 1.52 -7.51 14.58
CA GLU A 59 1.76 -6.16 14.09
C GLU A 59 0.99 -5.89 12.80
N ALA A 60 1.03 -6.84 11.88
CA ALA A 60 0.31 -6.73 10.62
C ALA A 60 -1.19 -6.60 10.85
N LEU A 61 -1.76 -7.40 11.74
CA LEU A 61 -3.18 -7.33 12.05
C LEU A 61 -3.57 -5.97 12.61
N MET A 62 -2.76 -5.43 13.51
CA MET A 62 -3.04 -4.11 14.09
C MET A 62 -3.02 -3.01 13.03
N GLU A 63 -2.03 -3.06 12.12
CA GLU A 63 -1.96 -2.08 11.03
C GLU A 63 -3.11 -2.25 10.05
N LEU A 64 -3.47 -3.48 9.71
CA LEU A 64 -4.60 -3.72 8.83
C LEU A 64 -5.89 -3.18 9.43
N MET A 65 -6.10 -3.36 10.72
CA MET A 65 -7.29 -2.84 11.38
C MET A 65 -7.34 -1.33 11.37
N LYS A 66 -6.21 -0.66 11.57
CA LYS A 66 -6.15 0.80 11.51
C LYS A 66 -6.51 1.34 10.14
N HIS A 67 -6.04 0.69 9.08
CA HIS A 67 -6.24 1.16 7.71
C HIS A 67 -7.51 0.66 7.05
N SER A 68 -8.12 -0.37 7.63
CA SER A 68 -9.36 -0.95 7.12
C SER A 68 -10.55 -0.59 7.99
N PHE A 69 -10.46 0.51 8.69
CA PHE A 69 -11.52 0.94 9.59
C PHE A 69 -12.81 1.18 8.82
N LEU A 70 -13.86 0.52 9.24
CA LEU A 70 -15.17 0.65 8.61
C LEU A 70 -15.92 1.81 9.24
N LEU A 71 -16.52 2.63 8.39
CA LEU A 71 -17.31 3.77 8.84
C LEU A 71 -18.55 3.35 9.62
N GLU A 72 -19.01 2.13 9.40
CA GLU A 72 -20.21 1.60 10.05
C GLU A 72 -19.83 0.70 11.22
N ILE A 73 -19.45 1.33 12.32
CA ILE A 73 -19.08 0.61 13.54
C ILE A 73 -20.26 -0.15 14.14
N GLU A 74 -21.47 0.21 13.79
CA GLU A 74 -22.69 -0.39 14.34
C GLU A 74 -22.99 -1.79 13.82
N ALA A 75 -22.39 -2.19 12.71
CA ALA A 75 -22.62 -3.50 12.13
C ALA A 75 -21.68 -4.55 12.73
N HIS A 76 -21.99 -5.03 13.92
CA HIS A 76 -21.15 -5.97 14.65
C HIS A 76 -20.83 -7.24 13.85
N GLU A 77 -21.79 -7.74 13.09
CA GLU A 77 -21.59 -8.95 12.30
C GLU A 77 -20.55 -8.73 11.19
N LEU A 78 -20.61 -7.57 10.55
CA LEU A 78 -19.64 -7.21 9.51
C LEU A 78 -18.25 -7.00 10.12
N LEU A 79 -18.17 -6.42 11.30
CA LEU A 79 -16.90 -6.24 11.98
C LEU A 79 -16.26 -7.57 12.35
N ALA A 80 -17.04 -8.52 12.85
CA ALA A 80 -16.53 -9.84 13.19
C ALA A 80 -16.02 -10.59 11.97
N ALA A 81 -16.79 -10.58 10.87
CA ALA A 81 -16.37 -11.20 9.62
C ALA A 81 -15.12 -10.54 9.06
N HIS A 82 -15.06 -9.22 9.11
CA HIS A 82 -13.92 -8.47 8.64
C HIS A 82 -12.67 -8.78 9.46
N PHE A 83 -12.81 -8.88 10.78
CA PHE A 83 -11.72 -9.24 11.66
C PHE A 83 -11.16 -10.63 11.34
N ASP A 84 -12.04 -11.60 11.09
CA ASP A 84 -11.62 -12.96 10.75
C ASP A 84 -10.83 -12.97 9.44
N GLU A 85 -11.30 -12.24 8.44
CA GLU A 85 -10.59 -12.12 7.17
C GLU A 85 -9.22 -11.48 7.34
N LEU A 86 -9.14 -10.39 8.11
CA LEU A 86 -7.87 -9.72 8.38
C LEU A 86 -6.92 -10.60 9.17
N SER A 87 -7.43 -11.37 10.14
CA SER A 87 -6.61 -12.28 10.93
C SER A 87 -5.98 -13.36 10.07
N SER A 88 -6.75 -13.93 9.14
CA SER A 88 -6.23 -14.91 8.18
C SER A 88 -5.15 -14.30 7.31
N LEU A 89 -5.40 -13.11 6.79
CA LEU A 89 -4.44 -12.42 5.93
C LEU A 89 -3.16 -12.08 6.70
N ALA A 90 -3.29 -11.60 7.92
CA ALA A 90 -2.16 -11.20 8.74
C ALA A 90 -1.24 -12.35 9.11
N GLY A 91 -1.74 -13.58 9.05
CA GLY A 91 -0.94 -14.78 9.30
C GLY A 91 0.06 -15.09 8.18
N GLN A 92 -0.05 -14.46 7.03
CA GLN A 92 0.86 -14.68 5.91
C GLN A 92 2.11 -13.82 6.07
N PRO A 93 3.31 -14.35 5.72
CA PRO A 93 4.57 -13.61 5.88
C PRO A 93 4.83 -12.65 4.71
N ILE A 94 3.89 -11.76 4.45
CA ILE A 94 3.97 -10.83 3.31
C ILE A 94 4.00 -9.37 3.74
N PHE A 95 4.00 -9.10 5.04
CA PHE A 95 3.84 -7.75 5.55
C PHE A 95 5.17 -7.16 6.00
N TYR A 96 5.41 -5.92 5.56
CA TYR A 96 6.63 -5.18 5.85
C TYR A 96 6.30 -3.73 6.18
N ARG A 97 7.07 -3.16 7.08
CA ARG A 97 7.04 -1.72 7.28
C ARG A 97 8.10 -1.10 6.39
N LEU A 98 7.71 -0.10 5.62
CA LEU A 98 8.61 0.62 4.73
C LEU A 98 8.66 2.08 5.14
N ASP A 99 9.84 2.56 5.47
CA ASP A 99 10.06 3.99 5.65
C ASP A 99 11.05 4.48 4.61
N TYR A 100 10.88 5.72 4.16
CA TYR A 100 11.71 6.32 3.13
C TYR A 100 11.62 7.84 3.25
N PRO A 101 12.62 8.58 2.72
CA PRO A 101 12.55 10.04 2.73
C PRO A 101 11.41 10.56 1.87
N ARG A 102 10.66 11.52 2.42
CA ARG A 102 9.46 12.07 1.76
C ARG A 102 9.82 13.21 0.83
N ARG A 103 10.63 12.95 -0.19
CA ARG A 103 11.04 13.94 -1.19
C ARG A 103 10.84 13.39 -2.58
N PHE A 104 10.32 14.23 -3.47
CA PHE A 104 10.06 13.83 -4.85
C PHE A 104 11.31 13.35 -5.57
N GLU A 105 12.42 13.99 -5.34
CA GLU A 105 13.68 13.64 -6.01
C GLU A 105 14.19 12.26 -5.61
N ASP A 106 13.73 11.71 -4.50
CA ASP A 106 14.14 10.40 -4.05
C ASP A 106 13.20 9.28 -4.49
N LEU A 107 12.03 9.61 -5.03
CA LEU A 107 11.03 8.61 -5.42
C LEU A 107 11.55 7.57 -6.41
N PRO A 108 12.34 7.91 -7.44
CA PRO A 108 12.89 6.89 -8.34
C PRO A 108 13.75 5.86 -7.61
N ARG A 109 14.54 6.28 -6.64
CA ARG A 109 15.35 5.36 -5.82
C ARG A 109 14.49 4.50 -4.92
N VAL A 110 13.45 5.10 -4.33
CA VAL A 110 12.50 4.34 -3.50
C VAL A 110 11.79 3.29 -4.32
N ARG A 111 11.34 3.64 -5.52
CA ARG A 111 10.71 2.69 -6.43
C ARG A 111 11.63 1.52 -6.74
N GLN A 112 12.88 1.80 -7.08
CA GLN A 112 13.85 0.76 -7.35
C GLN A 112 14.08 -0.14 -6.13
N ALA A 113 14.15 0.45 -4.95
CA ALA A 113 14.32 -0.30 -3.71
C ALA A 113 13.14 -1.25 -3.46
N ILE A 114 11.91 -0.79 -3.70
CA ILE A 114 10.71 -1.61 -3.53
C ILE A 114 10.74 -2.79 -4.49
N VAL A 115 11.01 -2.54 -5.77
CA VAL A 115 11.07 -3.59 -6.78
C VAL A 115 12.14 -4.62 -6.42
N LYS A 116 13.31 -4.16 -6.03
CA LYS A 116 14.41 -5.03 -5.63
C LYS A 116 14.05 -5.89 -4.42
N HIS A 117 13.44 -5.28 -3.42
CA HIS A 117 13.02 -5.99 -2.21
C HIS A 117 11.97 -7.05 -2.54
N ALA A 118 10.97 -6.69 -3.34
CA ALA A 118 9.90 -7.60 -3.71
C ALA A 118 10.43 -8.83 -4.46
N PHE A 119 11.34 -8.64 -5.40
CA PHE A 119 11.93 -9.75 -6.14
C PHE A 119 12.84 -10.61 -5.26
N LYS A 120 13.64 -9.99 -4.43
CA LYS A 120 14.56 -10.71 -3.55
C LYS A 120 13.80 -11.62 -2.57
N VAL A 121 12.76 -11.10 -1.94
CA VAL A 121 11.95 -11.88 -1.00
C VAL A 121 11.18 -12.97 -1.74
N GLY A 122 10.68 -12.67 -2.95
CA GLY A 122 9.98 -13.64 -3.77
C GLY A 122 10.86 -14.83 -4.17
N GLU A 123 12.14 -14.60 -4.42
CA GLU A 123 13.09 -15.67 -4.76
C GLU A 123 13.39 -16.59 -3.59
N GLN A 124 13.25 -16.08 -2.37
CA GLN A 124 13.51 -16.86 -1.15
C GLN A 124 12.29 -17.61 -0.65
N ALA A 125 11.14 -17.36 -1.21
CA ALA A 125 9.88 -17.96 -0.76
C ALA A 125 9.69 -19.39 -1.26
#